data_043785c616493dbc7ffb0ade96ea3b61
#
_entry.id   043785c616493dbc7ffb0ade96ea3b61
#
_cell.length_a   1.000
_cell.length_b   1.000
_cell.length_c   1.000
_cell.angle_alpha   90.00
_cell.angle_beta   90.00
_cell.angle_gamma   90.00
#
_symmetry.space_group_name_H-M   'P 1'
#
loop_
_entity.id
_entity.type
_entity.pdbx_description
1 polymer ?
#
loop_
_entity_poly.entity_id
_entity_poly.type
_entity_poly.pdbx_seq_one_letter_code
_entity_poly.pdbx_strand_id
1 'polypeptide(L)'
;MTARLSAISVYPVKSAAGIGVDRWPLDDFGLQFDRRWAVIDSTGVVLTQREYAGMSLVRTAIGDTGLRLEAPGMPQLQLPLADSGGSRLPVRIWSDSCEAARCAPEADEWWSALLGEWCHLVRMPDEALRKPGPDRVSFADAFSFLVLSEASLDALNSRLERPVPMNRFRPNLVVSGVAPHAEDEWAGIRIGSVELAITKACARCVMTTIDQATAARAVEPLRTLATYRRGPDGGVLFGQNARHLTRGTLSVGDAVVPEPRG
;
A
#
# COMPACT_ATOMS: atom_id res chain seq x y z
N MET A 1 25.42 -7.62 -10.93
CA MET A 1 24.96 -6.28 -10.48
C MET A 1 24.59 -6.38 -9.01
N THR A 2 24.77 -5.32 -8.24
CA THR A 2 24.41 -5.32 -6.81
C THR A 2 22.96 -4.92 -6.66
N ALA A 3 22.15 -5.71 -5.93
CA ALA A 3 20.76 -5.37 -5.67
C ALA A 3 20.66 -4.09 -4.84
N ARG A 4 19.73 -3.19 -5.21
CA ARG A 4 19.50 -1.90 -4.56
C ARG A 4 18.02 -1.59 -4.42
N LEU A 5 17.68 -0.81 -3.40
CA LEU A 5 16.37 -0.20 -3.27
C LEU A 5 16.25 0.93 -4.30
N SER A 6 15.41 0.76 -5.31
CA SER A 6 15.26 1.71 -6.40
C SER A 6 14.07 2.67 -6.23
N ALA A 7 13.06 2.30 -5.44
CA ALA A 7 11.98 3.21 -5.09
C ALA A 7 11.34 2.85 -3.74
N ILE A 8 10.85 3.87 -3.06
CA ILE A 8 10.03 3.78 -1.85
C ILE A 8 8.71 4.49 -2.12
N SER A 9 7.59 3.84 -1.81
CA SER A 9 6.26 4.45 -1.93
C SER A 9 5.48 4.30 -0.63
N VAL A 10 4.94 5.41 -0.16
CA VAL A 10 4.04 5.50 1.01
C VAL A 10 2.63 5.80 0.52
N TYR A 11 1.64 5.14 1.07
CA TYR A 11 0.23 5.29 0.71
C TYR A 11 -0.56 5.74 1.94
N PRO A 12 -0.58 7.02 2.31
CA PRO A 12 -1.15 7.46 3.59
C PRO A 12 -2.59 7.04 3.78
N VAL A 13 -3.42 7.22 2.76
CA VAL A 13 -4.82 6.79 2.76
C VAL A 13 -4.98 5.50 1.96
N LYS A 14 -5.61 4.49 2.56
CA LYS A 14 -5.94 3.23 1.87
C LYS A 14 -6.70 3.54 0.59
N SER A 15 -6.27 2.92 -0.51
CA SER A 15 -6.85 3.10 -1.86
C SER A 15 -6.64 4.48 -2.52
N ALA A 16 -6.05 5.48 -1.87
CA ALA A 16 -5.60 6.70 -2.53
C ALA A 16 -4.26 6.50 -3.24
N ALA A 17 -3.80 7.49 -4.01
CA ALA A 17 -2.50 7.49 -4.67
C ALA A 17 -1.35 7.43 -3.66
N GLY A 18 -0.23 6.84 -4.06
CA GLY A 18 1.00 6.79 -3.27
C GLY A 18 1.88 8.02 -3.47
N ILE A 19 2.78 8.23 -2.53
CA ILE A 19 3.83 9.25 -2.55
C ILE A 19 5.15 8.53 -2.77
N GLY A 20 5.90 8.88 -3.82
CA GLY A 20 7.30 8.46 -3.97
C GLY A 20 8.19 9.29 -3.05
N VAL A 21 9.09 8.64 -2.35
CA VAL A 21 10.03 9.30 -1.41
C VAL A 21 11.42 8.74 -1.57
N ASP A 22 12.45 9.58 -1.40
CA ASP A 22 13.84 9.14 -1.49
C ASP A 22 14.36 8.56 -0.18
N ARG A 23 13.79 9.00 0.94
CA ARG A 23 14.15 8.54 2.28
C ARG A 23 12.93 8.59 3.20
N TRP A 24 12.72 7.51 3.99
CA TRP A 24 11.55 7.46 4.87
C TRP A 24 11.80 6.60 6.12
N PRO A 25 11.37 7.06 7.31
CA PRO A 25 11.51 6.30 8.54
C PRO A 25 10.43 5.22 8.67
N LEU A 26 10.73 4.21 9.49
CA LEU A 26 9.80 3.18 9.92
C LEU A 26 9.28 3.48 11.34
N ASP A 27 7.97 3.27 11.52
CA ASP A 27 7.32 3.18 12.82
C ASP A 27 6.90 1.73 13.12
N ASP A 28 6.05 1.52 14.12
CA ASP A 28 5.55 0.19 14.51
C ASP A 28 4.70 -0.49 13.42
N PHE A 29 4.15 0.28 12.48
CA PHE A 29 3.27 -0.21 11.44
C PHE A 29 3.99 -0.42 10.09
N GLY A 30 5.26 -0.13 9.99
CA GLY A 30 6.06 -0.17 8.76
C GLY A 30 6.55 1.21 8.34
N LEU A 31 6.47 1.58 7.06
CA LEU A 31 6.76 2.95 6.65
C LEU A 31 5.82 3.92 7.38
N GLN A 32 6.39 4.93 8.03
CA GLN A 32 5.62 5.89 8.80
C GLN A 32 4.46 6.46 7.97
N PHE A 33 3.28 6.51 8.55
CA PHE A 33 2.02 6.93 7.92
C PHE A 33 1.50 6.05 6.77
N ASP A 34 2.10 4.93 6.45
CA ASP A 34 1.58 4.05 5.39
C ASP A 34 0.24 3.42 5.80
N ARG A 35 -0.83 3.67 4.99
CA ARG A 35 -2.22 3.23 5.21
C ARG A 35 -2.76 3.54 6.62
N ARG A 36 -2.33 4.69 7.21
CA ARG A 36 -2.80 5.13 8.54
C ARG A 36 -4.21 5.70 8.49
N TRP A 37 -4.70 6.06 7.32
CA TRP A 37 -6.07 6.51 7.08
C TRP A 37 -6.81 5.56 6.15
N ALA A 38 -8.13 5.45 6.38
CA ALA A 38 -9.06 4.72 5.51
C ALA A 38 -10.41 5.43 5.47
N VAL A 39 -11.14 5.24 4.38
CA VAL A 39 -12.53 5.67 4.25
C VAL A 39 -13.42 4.48 4.59
N ILE A 40 -14.44 4.68 5.40
CA ILE A 40 -15.42 3.67 5.79
C ILE A 40 -16.84 4.15 5.45
N ASP A 41 -17.70 3.21 5.10
CA ASP A 41 -19.13 3.49 4.96
C ASP A 41 -19.82 3.69 6.31
N SER A 42 -21.13 3.96 6.30
CA SER A 42 -21.96 4.15 7.51
C SER A 42 -22.05 2.89 8.40
N THR A 43 -21.65 1.72 7.90
CA THR A 43 -21.63 0.44 8.63
C THR A 43 -20.25 0.06 9.16
N GLY A 44 -19.24 0.92 8.92
CA GLY A 44 -17.85 0.72 9.33
C GLY A 44 -17.03 -0.15 8.38
N VAL A 45 -17.52 -0.47 7.18
CA VAL A 45 -16.77 -1.25 6.18
C VAL A 45 -15.84 -0.33 5.40
N VAL A 46 -14.58 -0.75 5.25
CA VAL A 46 -13.58 0.02 4.48
C VAL A 46 -13.92 0.03 3.00
N LEU A 47 -14.05 1.23 2.44
CA LEU A 47 -14.23 1.49 1.01
C LEU A 47 -12.89 1.40 0.27
N THR A 48 -12.89 0.86 -0.93
CA THR A 48 -11.66 0.64 -1.69
C THR A 48 -11.81 0.97 -3.18
N GLN A 49 -10.67 1.03 -3.90
CA GLN A 49 -10.67 1.16 -5.37
C GLN A 49 -11.45 0.04 -6.08
N ARG A 50 -11.71 -1.10 -5.41
CA ARG A 50 -12.50 -2.19 -6.01
C ARG A 50 -13.90 -1.73 -6.35
N GLU A 51 -14.48 -0.96 -5.46
CA GLU A 51 -15.81 -0.35 -5.60
C GLU A 51 -15.68 1.02 -6.28
N TYR A 52 -14.81 1.88 -5.76
CA TYR A 52 -14.64 3.29 -6.13
C TYR A 52 -13.28 3.51 -6.79
N ALA A 53 -13.16 3.17 -8.08
CA ALA A 53 -11.89 3.33 -8.82
C ALA A 53 -11.34 4.76 -8.77
N GLY A 54 -12.21 5.76 -8.68
CA GLY A 54 -11.85 7.19 -8.54
C GLY A 54 -10.99 7.52 -7.31
N MET A 55 -10.99 6.67 -6.27
CA MET A 55 -10.07 6.85 -5.14
C MET A 55 -8.60 6.85 -5.58
N SER A 56 -8.25 6.20 -6.69
CA SER A 56 -6.89 6.21 -7.24
C SER A 56 -6.41 7.61 -7.64
N LEU A 57 -7.35 8.51 -7.94
CA LEU A 57 -7.05 9.90 -8.36
C LEU A 57 -6.82 10.85 -7.18
N VAL A 58 -7.11 10.40 -5.95
CA VAL A 58 -6.84 11.20 -4.75
C VAL A 58 -5.35 11.24 -4.49
N ARG A 59 -4.72 12.36 -4.77
CA ARG A 59 -3.32 12.61 -4.48
C ARG A 59 -3.15 12.93 -3.00
N THR A 60 -2.09 12.42 -2.42
CA THR A 60 -1.75 12.65 -1.02
C THR A 60 -0.36 13.26 -0.90
N ALA A 61 -0.15 14.12 0.09
CA ALA A 61 1.16 14.62 0.44
C ALA A 61 1.27 14.75 1.97
N ILE A 62 2.44 14.42 2.52
CA ILE A 62 2.75 14.58 3.94
C ILE A 62 3.80 15.68 4.05
N GLY A 63 3.53 16.65 4.90
CA GLY A 63 4.42 17.76 5.19
C GLY A 63 4.29 18.22 6.65
N ASP A 64 5.04 19.25 7.02
CA ASP A 64 5.06 19.79 8.38
C ASP A 64 3.67 20.25 8.86
N THR A 65 2.81 20.66 7.93
CA THR A 65 1.45 21.12 8.23
C THR A 65 0.42 20.01 8.29
N GLY A 66 0.78 18.77 7.96
CA GLY A 66 -0.15 17.63 8.03
C GLY A 66 -0.24 16.80 6.76
N LEU A 67 -1.33 16.03 6.64
CA LEU A 67 -1.73 15.27 5.46
C LEU A 67 -2.59 16.16 4.54
N ARG A 68 -2.13 16.37 3.31
CA ARG A 68 -2.87 17.06 2.26
C ARG A 68 -3.48 16.08 1.28
N LEU A 69 -4.75 16.30 0.93
CA LEU A 69 -5.49 15.54 -0.07
C LEU A 69 -5.95 16.48 -1.20
N GLU A 70 -5.82 16.00 -2.43
CA GLU A 70 -6.28 16.68 -3.65
C GLU A 70 -6.93 15.66 -4.58
N ALA A 71 -8.05 16.01 -5.21
CA ALA A 71 -8.69 15.19 -6.23
C ALA A 71 -9.31 16.08 -7.32
N PRO A 72 -9.49 15.58 -8.56
CA PRO A 72 -10.14 16.35 -9.62
C PRO A 72 -11.52 16.85 -9.20
N GLY A 73 -11.78 18.14 -9.37
CA GLY A 73 -13.07 18.76 -9.04
C GLY A 73 -13.32 19.00 -7.54
N MET A 74 -12.37 18.67 -6.66
CA MET A 74 -12.51 18.84 -5.21
C MET A 74 -11.60 19.95 -4.70
N PRO A 75 -12.02 20.70 -3.66
CA PRO A 75 -11.11 21.60 -2.95
C PRO A 75 -10.00 20.80 -2.26
N GLN A 76 -8.84 21.43 -2.05
CA GLN A 76 -7.78 20.83 -1.25
C GLN A 76 -8.26 20.63 0.20
N LEU A 77 -7.99 19.46 0.77
CA LEU A 77 -8.25 19.16 2.17
C LEU A 77 -6.92 19.01 2.93
N GLN A 78 -6.83 19.62 4.10
CA GLN A 78 -5.68 19.55 5.00
C GLN A 78 -6.10 18.93 6.33
N LEU A 79 -5.37 17.90 6.79
CA LEU A 79 -5.66 17.17 8.02
C LEU A 79 -4.43 17.08 8.90
N PRO A 80 -4.56 17.06 10.24
CA PRO A 80 -3.44 16.82 11.14
C PRO A 80 -2.92 15.38 10.97
N LEU A 81 -1.60 15.18 11.18
CA LEU A 81 -0.98 13.86 11.21
C LEU A 81 -1.29 13.12 12.51
N ALA A 82 -1.39 13.85 13.61
CA ALA A 82 -1.71 13.28 14.91
C ALA A 82 -3.18 12.83 15.02
N ASP A 83 -3.44 11.90 15.90
CA ASP A 83 -4.80 11.57 16.31
C ASP A 83 -5.39 12.80 17.01
N SER A 84 -6.46 13.34 16.46
CA SER A 84 -7.15 14.52 16.98
C SER A 84 -8.08 14.20 18.17
N GLY A 85 -8.07 12.97 18.68
CA GLY A 85 -8.95 12.55 19.77
C GLY A 85 -10.42 12.42 19.37
N GLY A 86 -10.71 12.24 18.09
CA GLY A 86 -12.05 12.02 17.57
C GLY A 86 -12.72 10.75 18.15
N SER A 87 -14.04 10.65 18.02
CA SER A 87 -14.80 9.47 18.46
C SER A 87 -14.22 8.20 17.82
N ARG A 88 -14.18 7.11 18.59
CA ARG A 88 -13.77 5.80 18.08
C ARG A 88 -14.93 5.17 17.32
N LEU A 89 -14.68 4.72 16.09
CA LEU A 89 -15.63 4.02 15.25
C LEU A 89 -15.17 2.58 15.02
N PRO A 90 -16.07 1.59 15.01
CA PRO A 90 -15.74 0.23 14.62
C PRO A 90 -15.43 0.20 13.12
N VAL A 91 -14.33 -0.45 12.77
CA VAL A 91 -13.87 -0.57 11.37
C VAL A 91 -13.69 -2.04 11.03
N ARG A 92 -14.27 -2.45 9.91
CA ARG A 92 -14.12 -3.80 9.36
C ARG A 92 -13.29 -3.77 8.07
N ILE A 93 -12.22 -4.56 8.08
CA ILE A 93 -11.31 -4.76 6.93
C ILE A 93 -11.23 -6.25 6.67
N TRP A 94 -11.89 -6.76 5.62
CA TRP A 94 -12.01 -8.20 5.37
C TRP A 94 -12.65 -8.93 6.57
N SER A 95 -11.93 -9.89 7.14
CA SER A 95 -12.33 -10.60 8.35
C SER A 95 -11.88 -9.92 9.65
N ASP A 96 -11.05 -8.89 9.56
CA ASP A 96 -10.52 -8.20 10.74
C ASP A 96 -11.46 -7.07 11.17
N SER A 97 -11.49 -6.81 12.48
CA SER A 97 -12.18 -5.67 13.07
C SER A 97 -11.24 -4.93 14.01
N CYS A 98 -11.33 -3.61 14.02
CA CYS A 98 -10.59 -2.75 14.95
C CYS A 98 -11.39 -1.47 15.21
N GLU A 99 -10.93 -0.67 16.15
CA GLU A 99 -11.43 0.69 16.36
C GLU A 99 -10.49 1.69 15.69
N ALA A 100 -11.05 2.76 15.13
CA ALA A 100 -10.29 3.84 14.53
C ALA A 100 -10.87 5.20 14.94
N ALA A 101 -10.01 6.21 15.00
CA ALA A 101 -10.41 7.57 15.29
C ALA A 101 -11.06 8.21 14.08
N ARG A 102 -12.28 8.72 14.22
CA ARG A 102 -12.90 9.56 13.20
C ARG A 102 -12.10 10.83 13.03
N CYS A 103 -11.82 11.21 11.80
CA CYS A 103 -11.21 12.49 11.47
C CYS A 103 -12.25 13.64 11.59
N ALA A 104 -11.82 14.86 11.24
CA ALA A 104 -12.69 16.02 11.29
C ALA A 104 -13.91 15.87 10.34
N PRO A 105 -15.07 16.47 10.68
CA PRO A 105 -16.28 16.40 9.85
C PRO A 105 -16.07 16.85 8.40
N GLU A 106 -15.21 17.83 8.17
CA GLU A 106 -14.87 18.34 6.84
C GLU A 106 -14.23 17.25 5.96
N ALA A 107 -13.54 16.27 6.57
CA ALA A 107 -13.00 15.14 5.84
C ALA A 107 -14.10 14.17 5.39
N ASP A 108 -15.11 13.97 6.23
CA ASP A 108 -16.26 13.14 5.88
C ASP A 108 -17.07 13.77 4.74
N GLU A 109 -17.33 15.07 4.82
CA GLU A 109 -18.01 15.83 3.76
C GLU A 109 -17.23 15.76 2.45
N TRP A 110 -15.91 15.94 2.51
CA TRP A 110 -15.03 15.88 1.34
C TRP A 110 -15.07 14.51 0.66
N TRP A 111 -14.91 13.44 1.43
CA TRP A 111 -14.92 12.08 0.89
C TRP A 111 -16.31 11.68 0.41
N SER A 112 -17.37 12.09 1.13
CA SER A 112 -18.75 11.81 0.73
C SER A 112 -19.11 12.50 -0.58
N ALA A 113 -18.66 13.75 -0.79
CA ALA A 113 -18.85 14.46 -2.04
C ALA A 113 -18.07 13.79 -3.20
N LEU A 114 -16.85 13.32 -2.94
CA LEU A 114 -16.04 12.63 -3.96
C LEU A 114 -16.63 11.27 -4.37
N LEU A 115 -17.12 10.49 -3.39
CA LEU A 115 -17.60 9.12 -3.65
C LEU A 115 -19.08 9.05 -3.99
N GLY A 116 -19.85 10.13 -3.74
CA GLY A 116 -21.28 10.18 -3.99
C GLY A 116 -22.14 9.45 -2.97
N GLU A 117 -21.57 9.09 -1.81
CA GLU A 117 -22.26 8.45 -0.70
C GLU A 117 -21.69 8.91 0.64
N TRP A 118 -22.51 8.83 1.70
CA TRP A 118 -22.07 9.22 3.04
C TRP A 118 -21.02 8.24 3.58
N CYS A 119 -19.86 8.76 3.95
CA CYS A 119 -18.75 7.99 4.48
C CYS A 119 -17.96 8.79 5.50
N HIS A 120 -17.06 8.10 6.22
CA HIS A 120 -16.18 8.71 7.21
C HIS A 120 -14.73 8.45 6.87
N LEU A 121 -13.88 9.47 7.03
CA LEU A 121 -12.44 9.26 7.07
C LEU A 121 -12.04 8.93 8.52
N VAL A 122 -11.31 7.82 8.67
CA VAL A 122 -10.80 7.35 9.96
C VAL A 122 -9.28 7.22 9.93
N ARG A 123 -8.65 7.43 11.09
CA ARG A 123 -7.22 7.24 11.33
C ARG A 123 -6.99 6.07 12.28
N MET A 124 -6.05 5.21 11.98
CA MET A 124 -5.57 4.15 12.89
C MET A 124 -4.85 4.79 14.07
N PRO A 125 -5.29 4.59 15.31
CA PRO A 125 -4.57 5.06 16.49
C PRO A 125 -3.17 4.46 16.60
N ASP A 126 -2.26 5.17 17.25
CA ASP A 126 -0.87 4.74 17.38
C ASP A 126 -0.72 3.50 18.29
N GLU A 127 -1.65 3.33 19.24
CA GLU A 127 -1.74 2.19 20.14
C GLU A 127 -2.52 1.00 19.56
N ALA A 128 -3.19 1.14 18.41
CA ALA A 128 -4.10 0.13 17.89
C ALA A 128 -3.40 -1.20 17.57
N LEU A 129 -4.09 -2.28 17.88
CA LEU A 129 -3.75 -3.67 17.50
C LEU A 129 -4.89 -4.23 16.66
N ARG A 130 -4.70 -4.26 15.34
CA ARG A 130 -5.69 -4.84 14.43
C ARG A 130 -5.68 -6.35 14.43
N LYS A 131 -4.50 -6.95 14.57
CA LYS A 131 -4.28 -8.39 14.57
C LYS A 131 -3.54 -8.83 15.81
N PRO A 132 -3.85 -10.02 16.37
CA PRO A 132 -3.01 -10.64 17.40
C PRO A 132 -1.61 -10.94 16.85
N GLY A 133 -0.58 -10.77 17.67
CA GLY A 133 0.79 -11.12 17.33
C GLY A 133 1.75 -9.93 17.40
N PRO A 134 3.02 -10.17 17.02
CA PRO A 134 4.06 -9.15 17.15
C PRO A 134 3.96 -8.03 16.10
N ASP A 135 3.19 -8.26 15.02
CA ASP A 135 3.15 -7.37 13.87
C ASP A 135 2.00 -6.39 13.98
N ARG A 136 2.31 -5.10 14.03
CA ARG A 136 1.30 -4.07 13.87
C ARG A 136 1.04 -3.84 12.39
N VAL A 137 -0.20 -3.98 11.97
CA VAL A 137 -0.64 -3.70 10.60
C VAL A 137 -1.69 -2.60 10.64
N SER A 138 -1.46 -1.53 9.89
CA SER A 138 -2.41 -0.43 9.72
C SER A 138 -3.61 -0.87 8.86
N PHE A 139 -4.19 0.03 8.04
CA PHE A 139 -5.24 -0.35 7.09
C PHE A 139 -4.72 -1.06 5.83
N ALA A 140 -3.47 -1.53 5.80
CA ALA A 140 -2.97 -2.40 4.73
C ALA A 140 -3.78 -3.72 4.68
N ASP A 141 -3.83 -4.38 3.51
CA ASP A 141 -4.67 -5.58 3.35
C ASP A 141 -4.22 -6.72 4.26
N ALA A 142 -2.94 -7.03 4.32
CA ALA A 142 -2.43 -8.16 5.09
C ALA A 142 -1.13 -7.89 5.86
N PHE A 143 -0.18 -7.19 5.25
CA PHE A 143 1.17 -6.95 5.78
C PHE A 143 1.60 -5.50 5.56
N SER A 144 2.61 -5.07 6.30
CA SER A 144 3.10 -3.69 6.28
C SER A 144 3.84 -3.33 5.00
N PHE A 145 4.42 -4.30 4.30
CA PHE A 145 5.18 -4.06 3.08
C PHE A 145 4.77 -4.97 1.94
N LEU A 146 4.80 -4.41 0.74
CA LEU A 146 4.85 -5.14 -0.52
C LEU A 146 6.18 -4.83 -1.19
N VAL A 147 6.96 -5.86 -1.48
CA VAL A 147 8.25 -5.80 -2.19
C VAL A 147 8.06 -6.35 -3.59
N LEU A 148 8.60 -5.64 -4.58
CA LEU A 148 8.57 -6.03 -5.99
C LEU A 148 9.88 -5.64 -6.66
N SER A 149 10.36 -6.40 -7.65
CA SER A 149 11.54 -6.02 -8.42
C SER A 149 11.17 -5.36 -9.76
N GLU A 150 12.04 -4.46 -10.25
CA GLU A 150 11.92 -3.88 -11.59
C GLU A 150 11.94 -4.97 -12.66
N ALA A 151 12.85 -5.94 -12.53
CA ALA A 151 12.97 -7.04 -13.46
C ALA A 151 11.70 -7.90 -13.55
N SER A 152 10.97 -8.08 -12.44
CA SER A 152 9.67 -8.77 -12.44
C SER A 152 8.62 -8.00 -13.23
N LEU A 153 8.59 -6.67 -13.09
CA LEU A 153 7.71 -5.82 -13.89
C LEU A 153 8.09 -5.86 -15.37
N ASP A 154 9.38 -5.79 -15.70
CA ASP A 154 9.86 -5.87 -17.08
C ASP A 154 9.49 -7.21 -17.73
N ALA A 155 9.65 -8.32 -16.99
CA ALA A 155 9.24 -9.65 -17.44
C ALA A 155 7.72 -9.77 -17.65
N LEU A 156 6.91 -9.08 -16.88
CA LEU A 156 5.47 -8.98 -17.13
C LEU A 156 5.19 -8.09 -18.34
N ASN A 157 5.79 -6.90 -18.41
CA ASN A 157 5.56 -5.95 -19.49
C ASN A 157 5.97 -6.48 -20.86
N SER A 158 6.99 -7.37 -20.94
CA SER A 158 7.35 -8.06 -22.18
C SER A 158 6.26 -9.01 -22.72
N ARG A 159 5.26 -9.34 -21.90
CA ARG A 159 4.12 -10.19 -22.24
C ARG A 159 2.83 -9.42 -22.50
N LEU A 160 2.82 -8.12 -22.22
CA LEU A 160 1.67 -7.25 -22.39
C LEU A 160 1.73 -6.52 -23.73
N GLU A 161 0.61 -6.33 -24.39
CA GLU A 161 0.49 -5.47 -25.57
C GLU A 161 0.83 -4.01 -25.23
N ARG A 162 0.40 -3.57 -24.05
CA ARG A 162 0.69 -2.23 -23.52
C ARG A 162 1.31 -2.36 -22.13
N PRO A 163 2.54 -1.88 -21.93
CA PRO A 163 3.19 -1.90 -20.63
C PRO A 163 2.37 -1.19 -19.57
N VAL A 164 2.44 -1.70 -18.34
CA VAL A 164 1.83 -1.08 -17.16
C VAL A 164 2.90 -0.54 -16.22
N PRO A 165 2.66 0.59 -15.55
CA PRO A 165 3.61 1.14 -14.59
C PRO A 165 3.60 0.36 -13.26
N MET A 166 4.68 0.50 -12.49
CA MET A 166 4.87 -0.15 -11.19
C MET A 166 3.75 0.17 -10.20
N ASN A 167 3.20 1.39 -10.24
CA ASN A 167 2.15 1.85 -9.32
C ASN A 167 0.83 1.06 -9.42
N ARG A 168 0.61 0.28 -10.50
CA ARG A 168 -0.53 -0.67 -10.61
C ARG A 168 -0.53 -1.69 -9.48
N PHE A 169 0.64 -2.07 -9.03
CA PHE A 169 0.83 -3.08 -7.98
C PHE A 169 0.93 -2.47 -6.59
N ARG A 170 1.12 -1.15 -6.49
CA ARG A 170 1.20 -0.38 -5.24
C ARG A 170 2.24 -0.94 -4.26
N PRO A 171 3.49 -1.26 -4.72
CA PRO A 171 4.54 -1.72 -3.81
C PRO A 171 4.99 -0.60 -2.88
N ASN A 172 5.45 -0.97 -1.68
CA ASN A 172 6.16 -0.06 -0.79
C ASN A 172 7.62 0.06 -1.19
N LEU A 173 8.24 -1.06 -1.57
CA LEU A 173 9.66 -1.14 -1.89
C LEU A 173 9.84 -1.77 -3.26
N VAL A 174 10.62 -1.11 -4.11
CA VAL A 174 11.03 -1.62 -5.41
C VAL A 174 12.52 -1.89 -5.39
N VAL A 175 12.91 -3.08 -5.86
CA VAL A 175 14.32 -3.52 -5.89
C VAL A 175 14.79 -3.64 -7.33
N SER A 176 15.98 -3.10 -7.60
CA SER A 176 16.69 -3.24 -8.89
C SER A 176 17.92 -4.16 -8.76
N GLY A 177 18.51 -4.54 -9.90
CA GLY A 177 19.75 -5.30 -9.96
C GLY A 177 19.60 -6.78 -9.59
N VAL A 178 18.40 -7.34 -9.69
CA VAL A 178 18.08 -8.77 -9.48
C VAL A 178 17.45 -9.38 -10.73
N ALA A 179 17.40 -10.72 -10.80
CA ALA A 179 16.70 -11.41 -11.87
C ALA A 179 15.16 -11.28 -11.73
N PRO A 180 14.39 -11.47 -12.82
CA PRO A 180 12.92 -11.51 -12.73
C PRO A 180 12.46 -12.56 -11.73
N HIS A 181 11.53 -12.18 -10.85
CA HIS A 181 10.94 -13.01 -9.80
C HIS A 181 11.92 -13.53 -8.74
N ALA A 182 13.14 -12.96 -8.66
CA ALA A 182 14.10 -13.34 -7.63
C ALA A 182 13.55 -13.17 -6.21
N GLU A 183 12.65 -12.20 -6.01
CA GLU A 183 11.98 -11.95 -4.74
C GLU A 183 11.12 -13.13 -4.24
N ASP A 184 10.80 -14.10 -5.09
CA ASP A 184 10.04 -15.30 -4.72
C ASP A 184 10.89 -16.26 -3.86
N GLU A 185 12.21 -16.23 -4.03
CA GLU A 185 13.15 -17.13 -3.36
C GLU A 185 13.70 -16.56 -2.05
N TRP A 186 13.24 -15.38 -1.62
CA TRP A 186 13.76 -14.74 -0.42
C TRP A 186 13.00 -15.17 0.83
N ALA A 187 13.72 -15.52 1.89
CA ALA A 187 13.19 -15.67 3.25
C ALA A 187 13.15 -14.30 3.96
N GLY A 188 14.13 -13.45 3.66
CA GLY A 188 14.28 -12.10 4.20
C GLY A 188 15.11 -11.22 3.31
N ILE A 189 15.14 -9.94 3.64
CA ILE A 189 16.04 -8.97 3.01
C ILE A 189 16.57 -8.00 4.06
N ARG A 190 17.82 -7.61 3.93
CA ARG A 190 18.38 -6.49 4.68
C ARG A 190 18.62 -5.32 3.73
N ILE A 191 18.10 -4.14 4.10
CA ILE A 191 18.21 -2.90 3.33
C ILE A 191 18.84 -1.86 4.26
N GLY A 192 20.10 -1.50 4.01
CA GLY A 192 20.85 -0.69 4.96
C GLY A 192 20.93 -1.37 6.33
N SER A 193 20.38 -0.73 7.37
CA SER A 193 20.27 -1.28 8.73
C SER A 193 18.92 -1.94 9.04
N VAL A 194 17.96 -1.91 8.09
CA VAL A 194 16.62 -2.45 8.29
C VAL A 194 16.55 -3.88 7.78
N GLU A 195 16.03 -4.78 8.64
CA GLU A 195 15.77 -6.17 8.31
C GLU A 195 14.28 -6.39 8.11
N LEU A 196 13.93 -7.08 7.04
CA LEU A 196 12.56 -7.46 6.70
C LEU A 196 12.46 -8.97 6.50
N ALA A 197 11.49 -9.60 7.12
CA ALA A 197 11.12 -10.98 6.83
C ALA A 197 10.12 -11.00 5.67
N ILE A 198 10.38 -11.83 4.67
CA ILE A 198 9.41 -12.13 3.61
C ILE A 198 8.40 -13.14 4.16
N THR A 199 7.13 -12.78 4.13
CA THR A 199 6.08 -13.57 4.81
C THR A 199 5.40 -14.53 3.85
N LYS A 200 4.92 -14.02 2.72
CA LYS A 200 4.30 -14.84 1.66
C LYS A 200 4.16 -14.06 0.36
N ALA A 201 4.03 -14.79 -0.74
CA ALA A 201 3.71 -14.20 -2.03
C ALA A 201 2.40 -13.39 -1.98
N CYS A 202 2.36 -12.27 -2.69
CA CYS A 202 1.19 -11.41 -2.74
C CYS A 202 0.21 -11.88 -3.80
N ALA A 203 -0.95 -12.39 -3.38
CA ALA A 203 -2.06 -12.68 -4.28
C ALA A 203 -2.68 -11.36 -4.78
N ARG A 204 -2.74 -11.21 -6.10
CA ARG A 204 -3.21 -9.99 -6.76
C ARG A 204 -4.71 -10.07 -7.04
N CYS A 205 -5.37 -8.94 -6.92
CA CYS A 205 -6.79 -8.80 -7.19
C CYS A 205 -7.07 -7.76 -8.29
N VAL A 206 -8.32 -7.51 -8.57
CA VAL A 206 -8.79 -6.56 -9.60
C VAL A 206 -8.25 -5.14 -9.43
N MET A 207 -7.75 -4.74 -8.26
CA MET A 207 -7.14 -3.42 -8.10
C MET A 207 -5.97 -3.18 -9.05
N THR A 208 -5.21 -4.22 -9.42
CA THR A 208 -4.10 -4.08 -10.38
C THR A 208 -4.56 -3.74 -11.79
N THR A 209 -5.83 -3.95 -12.10
CA THR A 209 -6.42 -3.63 -13.41
C THR A 209 -6.91 -2.18 -13.51
N ILE A 210 -6.87 -1.42 -12.41
CA ILE A 210 -7.29 -0.02 -12.37
C ILE A 210 -6.12 0.88 -12.73
N ASP A 211 -6.28 1.71 -13.73
CA ASP A 211 -5.30 2.72 -14.09
C ASP A 211 -5.23 3.81 -13.02
N GLN A 212 -4.04 3.98 -12.42
CA GLN A 212 -3.87 4.87 -11.27
C GLN A 212 -3.87 6.37 -11.66
N ALA A 213 -3.78 6.68 -12.96
CA ALA A 213 -3.83 8.05 -13.47
C ALA A 213 -5.21 8.47 -13.98
N THR A 214 -6.04 7.50 -14.41
CA THR A 214 -7.32 7.77 -15.06
C THR A 214 -8.51 7.11 -14.37
N ALA A 215 -8.27 6.24 -13.39
CA ALA A 215 -9.27 5.35 -12.76
C ALA A 215 -9.96 4.38 -13.74
N ALA A 216 -9.50 4.30 -14.99
CA ALA A 216 -10.06 3.37 -15.97
C ALA A 216 -9.82 1.91 -15.55
N ARG A 217 -10.85 1.08 -15.74
CA ARG A 217 -10.80 -0.36 -15.45
C ARG A 217 -10.44 -1.14 -16.71
N ALA A 218 -9.62 -2.17 -16.56
CA ALA A 218 -9.21 -3.07 -17.64
C ALA A 218 -9.24 -4.53 -17.15
N VAL A 219 -8.74 -5.44 -17.94
CA VAL A 219 -8.52 -6.85 -17.55
C VAL A 219 -7.04 -7.13 -17.28
N GLU A 220 -6.15 -6.33 -17.89
CA GLU A 220 -4.70 -6.42 -17.70
C GLU A 220 -4.26 -5.57 -16.49
N PRO A 221 -3.18 -5.93 -15.84
CA PRO A 221 -2.25 -7.05 -16.10
C PRO A 221 -2.67 -8.39 -15.49
N LEU A 222 -3.82 -8.45 -14.81
CA LEU A 222 -4.22 -9.64 -14.03
C LEU A 222 -4.46 -10.87 -14.94
N ARG A 223 -5.03 -10.68 -16.11
CA ARG A 223 -5.26 -11.75 -17.09
C ARG A 223 -3.95 -12.37 -17.55
N THR A 224 -2.98 -11.56 -17.94
CA THR A 224 -1.67 -12.04 -18.37
C THR A 224 -0.92 -12.74 -17.23
N LEU A 225 -0.88 -12.14 -16.02
CA LEU A 225 -0.30 -12.77 -14.84
C LEU A 225 -0.92 -14.14 -14.54
N ALA A 226 -2.22 -14.29 -14.70
CA ALA A 226 -2.93 -15.56 -14.45
C ALA A 226 -2.48 -16.71 -15.36
N THR A 227 -1.81 -16.42 -16.49
CA THR A 227 -1.31 -17.46 -17.41
C THR A 227 -0.05 -18.17 -16.91
N TYR A 228 0.75 -17.51 -16.04
CA TYR A 228 2.05 -18.06 -15.61
C TYR A 228 2.39 -17.84 -14.13
N ARG A 229 1.55 -17.12 -13.38
CA ARG A 229 1.78 -16.77 -11.97
C ARG A 229 0.67 -17.27 -11.04
N ARG A 230 0.00 -18.39 -11.37
CA ARG A 230 -0.98 -18.99 -10.46
C ARG A 230 -0.27 -19.75 -9.35
N GLY A 231 -0.61 -19.41 -8.10
CA GLY A 231 -0.20 -20.15 -6.93
C GLY A 231 -1.05 -21.42 -6.70
N PRO A 232 -0.64 -22.26 -5.74
CA PRO A 232 -1.33 -23.50 -5.41
C PRO A 232 -2.79 -23.28 -4.97
N ASP A 233 -3.09 -22.15 -4.35
CA ASP A 233 -4.44 -21.77 -3.90
C ASP A 233 -5.27 -21.10 -5.01
N GLY A 234 -4.80 -21.13 -6.25
CA GLY A 234 -5.46 -20.52 -7.41
C GLY A 234 -5.30 -18.98 -7.49
N GLY A 235 -4.71 -18.34 -6.51
CA GLY A 235 -4.41 -16.91 -6.52
C GLY A 235 -3.36 -16.54 -7.56
N VAL A 236 -3.47 -15.36 -8.16
CA VAL A 236 -2.47 -14.82 -9.09
C VAL A 236 -1.40 -14.11 -8.29
N LEU A 237 -0.16 -14.61 -8.30
CA LEU A 237 0.92 -14.15 -7.43
C LEU A 237 1.85 -13.15 -8.14
N PHE A 238 2.14 -11.99 -7.51
CA PHE A 238 3.11 -11.04 -8.03
C PHE A 238 3.63 -10.14 -6.92
N GLY A 239 4.95 -10.22 -6.63
CA GLY A 239 5.61 -9.57 -5.50
C GLY A 239 5.43 -10.30 -4.18
N GLN A 240 6.14 -9.85 -3.15
CA GLN A 240 6.21 -10.48 -1.85
C GLN A 240 5.70 -9.57 -0.74
N ASN A 241 4.86 -10.11 0.13
CA ASN A 241 4.49 -9.45 1.37
C ASN A 241 5.63 -9.60 2.39
N ALA A 242 5.91 -8.54 3.11
CA ALA A 242 6.96 -8.53 4.12
C ALA A 242 6.53 -7.77 5.38
N ARG A 243 7.25 -8.01 6.46
CA ARG A 243 7.19 -7.28 7.73
C ARG A 243 8.59 -6.86 8.15
N HIS A 244 8.73 -5.73 8.83
CA HIS A 244 10.02 -5.33 9.38
C HIS A 244 10.32 -6.10 10.68
N LEU A 245 11.59 -6.41 10.88
CA LEU A 245 12.12 -7.01 12.10
C LEU A 245 12.83 -5.95 12.96
N THR A 246 13.39 -4.94 12.31
CA THR A 246 14.06 -3.82 12.94
C THR A 246 13.47 -2.50 12.46
N ARG A 247 13.51 -1.47 13.28
CA ARG A 247 13.19 -0.10 12.89
C ARG A 247 14.43 0.57 12.27
N GLY A 248 14.20 1.67 11.58
CA GLY A 248 15.26 2.45 10.95
C GLY A 248 14.71 3.41 9.93
N THR A 249 15.56 3.84 9.03
CA THR A 249 15.21 4.68 7.89
C THR A 249 15.70 4.00 6.63
N LEU A 250 14.86 3.89 5.63
CA LEU A 250 15.20 3.41 4.31
C LEU A 250 15.52 4.57 3.38
N SER A 251 16.49 4.39 2.50
CA SER A 251 16.87 5.38 1.48
C SER A 251 16.97 4.71 0.11
N VAL A 252 16.49 5.39 -0.91
CA VAL A 252 16.71 4.97 -2.30
C VAL A 252 18.21 4.90 -2.55
N GLY A 253 18.68 3.83 -3.20
CA GLY A 253 20.09 3.54 -3.39
C GLY A 253 20.71 2.62 -2.33
N ASP A 254 20.04 2.39 -1.18
CA ASP A 254 20.52 1.43 -0.18
C ASP A 254 20.73 0.05 -0.79
N ALA A 255 21.83 -0.60 -0.38
CA ALA A 255 22.11 -1.97 -0.79
C ALA A 255 21.04 -2.92 -0.24
N VAL A 256 20.55 -3.80 -1.09
CA VAL A 256 19.64 -4.89 -0.72
C VAL A 256 20.43 -6.19 -0.66
N VAL A 257 20.41 -6.85 0.49
CA VAL A 257 21.04 -8.15 0.70
C VAL A 257 19.93 -9.18 0.95
N PRO A 258 19.59 -9.99 -0.07
CA PRO A 258 18.61 -11.06 0.11
C PRO A 258 19.13 -12.19 0.99
N GLU A 259 18.24 -12.76 1.78
CA GLU A 259 18.42 -14.02 2.50
C GLU A 259 17.62 -15.08 1.76
N PRO A 260 18.26 -16.13 1.21
CA PRO A 260 17.55 -17.17 0.48
C PRO A 260 16.66 -17.99 1.40
N ARG A 261 15.59 -18.56 0.85
CA ARG A 261 14.85 -19.64 1.51
C ARG A 261 15.73 -20.89 1.53
N GLY A 262 15.88 -21.49 2.71
CA GLY A 262 16.59 -22.74 2.89
C GLY A 262 15.84 -23.93 2.29
#